data_ce913a4991d68c18c7faab0bc4ff416a
#
_entry.id   ce913a4991d68c18c7faab0bc4ff416a
#
_cell.length_a   1.000
_cell.length_b   1.000
_cell.length_c   1.000
_cell.angle_alpha   90.00
_cell.angle_beta   90.00
_cell.angle_gamma   90.00
#
_symmetry.space_group_name_H-M   'P 1'
#
loop_
_entity.id
_entity.type
_entity.pdbx_description
1 polymer ?
#
loop_
_entity_poly.entity_id
_entity_poly.type
_entity_poly.pdbx_seq_one_letter_code
_entity_poly.pdbx_strand_id
1 'polypeptide(L)'
;MIFGDPYKFAIWIEEIDEWSSENFSEGIFTFFVNGDMIPQELPNTSTFLPNSLRSIQQFISINDNLECPNLFNLDYCNAYIFLNDAVHYRNMKLSEEESYLYWKYCITEYIDNPEEKDNIWYLSDKYNEKLLYLNNNIIKESVFKKGSPPQKEKAG
;
A
#
# COMPACT_ATOMS: atom_id res chain seq x y z
N MET A 1 15.07 -0.16 -10.05
CA MET A 1 15.52 -1.01 -8.93
C MET A 1 14.32 -1.51 -8.15
N ILE A 2 14.32 -2.79 -7.82
CA ILE A 2 13.22 -3.43 -7.10
C ILE A 2 13.67 -3.74 -5.67
N PHE A 3 12.87 -3.32 -4.70
CA PHE A 3 13.10 -3.57 -3.28
C PHE A 3 12.03 -4.53 -2.76
N GLY A 4 12.45 -5.70 -2.32
CA GLY A 4 11.57 -6.75 -1.84
C GLY A 4 11.40 -7.88 -2.86
N ASP A 5 10.47 -8.78 -2.57
CA ASP A 5 10.15 -9.92 -3.44
C ASP A 5 8.87 -9.61 -4.23
N PRO A 6 8.95 -9.46 -5.56
CA PRO A 6 7.76 -9.14 -6.37
C PRO A 6 6.64 -10.16 -6.26
N TYR A 7 6.95 -11.41 -5.91
CA TYR A 7 5.94 -12.45 -5.72
C TYR A 7 5.29 -12.43 -4.35
N LYS A 8 5.76 -11.54 -3.47
CA LYS A 8 5.16 -11.29 -2.15
C LYS A 8 4.75 -9.84 -2.02
N PHE A 9 5.70 -8.97 -1.77
CA PHE A 9 5.53 -7.52 -1.78
C PHE A 9 6.85 -6.86 -2.13
N ALA A 10 6.80 -5.96 -3.11
CA ALA A 10 7.97 -5.19 -3.51
C ALA A 10 7.58 -3.80 -4.00
N ILE A 11 8.57 -2.92 -4.00
CA ILE A 11 8.47 -1.56 -4.55
C ILE A 11 9.48 -1.46 -5.68
N TRP A 12 9.02 -0.99 -6.84
CA TRP A 12 9.89 -0.71 -7.98
C TRP A 12 10.05 0.79 -8.14
N ILE A 13 11.29 1.25 -8.09
CA ILE A 13 11.66 2.65 -8.23
C ILE A 13 12.69 2.75 -9.35
N GLU A 14 12.41 3.56 -10.37
CA GLU A 14 13.34 3.89 -11.45
C GLU A 14 13.36 5.39 -11.68
N GLU A 15 14.52 6.00 -11.57
CA GLU A 15 14.72 7.37 -12.02
C GLU A 15 14.85 7.40 -13.53
N ILE A 16 14.10 8.25 -14.20
CA ILE A 16 14.14 8.42 -15.65
C ILE A 16 14.80 9.76 -15.93
N ASP A 17 15.98 9.74 -16.52
CA ASP A 17 16.79 10.92 -16.75
C ASP A 17 16.06 11.95 -17.62
N GLU A 18 15.34 11.51 -18.63
CA GLU A 18 14.57 12.37 -19.52
C GLU A 18 13.44 13.11 -18.81
N TRP A 19 12.99 12.60 -17.66
CA TRP A 19 11.93 13.19 -16.85
C TRP A 19 12.48 14.04 -15.72
N SER A 20 13.77 13.91 -15.44
CA SER A 20 14.42 14.54 -14.28
C SER A 20 15.15 15.81 -14.66
N SER A 21 15.32 16.71 -13.69
CA SER A 21 16.14 17.90 -13.78
C SER A 21 17.09 17.99 -12.60
N GLU A 22 17.97 19.01 -12.55
CA GLU A 22 18.95 19.17 -11.47
C GLU A 22 18.33 19.15 -10.07
N ASN A 23 17.11 19.68 -9.94
CA ASN A 23 16.43 19.83 -8.65
C ASN A 23 15.28 18.83 -8.45
N PHE A 24 14.96 18.03 -9.47
CA PHE A 24 13.80 17.16 -9.43
C PHE A 24 14.16 15.77 -9.96
N SER A 25 14.12 14.78 -9.06
CA SER A 25 14.23 13.39 -9.43
C SER A 25 12.84 12.82 -9.70
N GLU A 26 12.58 12.48 -10.95
CA GLU A 26 11.30 11.95 -11.39
C GLU A 26 11.49 10.59 -12.06
N GLY A 27 10.47 9.76 -11.97
CA GLY A 27 10.54 8.44 -12.56
C GLY A 27 9.33 7.58 -12.25
N ILE A 28 9.56 6.29 -12.18
CA ILE A 28 8.54 5.29 -11.92
C ILE A 28 8.59 4.90 -10.44
N PHE A 29 7.41 4.86 -9.82
CA PHE A 29 7.21 4.34 -8.48
C PHE A 29 5.96 3.47 -8.50
N THR A 30 6.12 2.17 -8.30
CA THR A 30 5.01 1.23 -8.37
C THR A 30 5.21 0.06 -7.41
N PHE A 31 4.16 -0.70 -7.18
CA PHE A 31 4.17 -1.81 -6.24
C PHE A 31 3.95 -3.14 -6.96
N PHE A 32 4.51 -4.21 -6.36
CA PHE A 32 4.17 -5.58 -6.70
C PHE A 32 3.61 -6.30 -5.49
N VAL A 33 2.48 -6.98 -5.66
CA VAL A 33 1.87 -7.82 -4.63
C VAL A 33 1.47 -9.13 -5.28
N ASN A 34 1.97 -10.25 -4.78
CA ASN A 34 1.73 -11.59 -5.35
C ASN A 34 2.06 -11.70 -6.84
N GLY A 35 3.06 -10.98 -7.32
CA GLY A 35 3.40 -10.95 -8.73
C GLY A 35 2.57 -9.98 -9.58
N ASP A 36 1.56 -9.35 -8.99
CA ASP A 36 0.73 -8.37 -9.67
C ASP A 36 1.30 -6.96 -9.51
N MET A 37 1.43 -6.24 -10.61
CA MET A 37 1.88 -4.85 -10.58
C MET A 37 0.70 -3.91 -10.28
N ILE A 38 0.89 -2.96 -9.38
CA ILE A 38 -0.12 -1.98 -9.00
C ILE A 38 0.49 -0.58 -9.07
N PRO A 39 0.02 0.30 -9.97
CA PRO A 39 -1.00 0.09 -11.00
C PRO A 39 -0.62 -0.99 -12.02
N GLN A 40 -1.61 -1.58 -12.66
CA GLN A 40 -1.39 -2.64 -13.65
C GLN A 40 -0.61 -2.20 -14.88
N GLU A 41 -0.73 -0.92 -15.24
CA GLU A 41 -0.02 -0.32 -16.36
C GLU A 41 1.04 0.64 -15.85
N LEU A 42 2.16 0.72 -16.55
CA LEU A 42 3.17 1.72 -16.25
C LEU A 42 2.55 3.10 -16.38
N PRO A 43 2.81 4.00 -15.41
CA PRO A 43 2.25 5.34 -15.46
C PRO A 43 2.80 6.10 -16.67
N ASN A 44 1.91 6.80 -17.36
CA ASN A 44 2.26 7.69 -18.47
C ASN A 44 2.84 9.01 -17.96
N THR A 45 2.71 9.30 -16.69
CA THR A 45 3.18 10.53 -16.06
C THR A 45 4.27 10.21 -15.05
N SER A 46 5.21 11.13 -14.93
CA SER A 46 6.29 11.01 -13.97
C SER A 46 5.78 11.15 -12.52
N THR A 47 6.44 10.45 -11.61
CA THR A 47 6.24 10.59 -10.17
C THR A 47 7.45 11.31 -9.57
N PHE A 48 7.20 12.28 -8.69
CA PHE A 48 8.27 12.93 -7.93
C PHE A 48 8.76 11.98 -6.83
N LEU A 49 9.87 11.32 -7.07
CA LEU A 49 10.37 10.22 -6.25
C LEU A 49 10.61 10.58 -4.77
N PRO A 50 11.17 11.75 -4.41
CA PRO A 50 11.35 12.10 -3.00
C PRO A 50 10.05 12.12 -2.19
N ASN A 51 8.95 12.58 -2.78
CA ASN A 51 7.65 12.60 -2.12
C ASN A 51 7.12 11.19 -1.88
N SER A 52 7.24 10.32 -2.88
CA SER A 52 6.79 8.94 -2.77
C SER A 52 7.57 8.17 -1.71
N LEU A 53 8.88 8.35 -1.66
CA LEU A 53 9.73 7.73 -0.64
C LEU A 53 9.37 8.22 0.76
N ARG A 54 9.15 9.53 0.93
CA ARG A 54 8.75 10.12 2.20
C ARG A 54 7.41 9.56 2.67
N SER A 55 6.46 9.41 1.75
CA SER A 55 5.13 8.89 2.05
C SER A 55 5.20 7.45 2.56
N ILE A 56 6.02 6.62 1.94
CA ILE A 56 6.24 5.24 2.40
C ILE A 56 6.90 5.22 3.78
N GLN A 57 7.88 6.07 4.02
CA GLN A 57 8.51 6.18 5.34
C GLN A 57 7.52 6.59 6.42
N GLN A 58 6.65 7.54 6.13
CA GLN A 58 5.58 7.94 7.03
C GLN A 58 4.62 6.79 7.32
N PHE A 59 4.22 6.07 6.30
CA PHE A 59 3.34 4.91 6.47
C PHE A 59 3.96 3.88 7.40
N ILE A 60 5.21 3.52 7.17
CA ILE A 60 5.92 2.54 8.00
C ILE A 60 5.97 2.99 9.46
N SER A 61 6.31 4.25 9.72
CA SER A 61 6.43 4.75 11.09
C SER A 61 5.08 4.83 11.83
N ILE A 62 4.00 5.11 11.12
CA ILE A 62 2.65 5.15 11.70
C ILE A 62 2.15 3.75 12.03
N ASN A 63 2.48 2.77 11.18
CA ASN A 63 1.89 1.45 11.23
C ASN A 63 2.63 0.43 12.11
N ASP A 64 3.72 0.82 12.76
CA ASP A 64 4.47 -0.09 13.63
C ASP A 64 3.61 -0.76 14.72
N ASN A 65 2.54 -0.10 15.17
CA ASN A 65 1.65 -0.60 16.21
C ASN A 65 0.17 -0.61 15.78
N LEU A 66 -0.10 -0.54 14.48
CA LEU A 66 -1.46 -0.43 13.98
C LEU A 66 -2.08 -1.82 13.79
N GLU A 67 -2.65 -2.36 14.85
CA GLU A 67 -3.39 -3.62 14.80
C GLU A 67 -4.88 -3.34 14.68
N CYS A 68 -5.57 -4.09 13.84
CA CYS A 68 -7.00 -4.02 13.68
C CYS A 68 -7.59 -5.41 13.48
N PRO A 69 -7.70 -6.20 14.57
CA PRO A 69 -8.16 -7.59 14.47
C PRO A 69 -9.55 -7.72 13.83
N ASN A 70 -10.43 -6.78 14.08
CA ASN A 70 -11.79 -6.84 13.55
C ASN A 70 -11.81 -6.76 12.01
N LEU A 71 -11.05 -5.85 11.43
CA LEU A 71 -10.94 -5.74 9.97
C LEU A 71 -10.13 -6.90 9.38
N PHE A 72 -9.06 -7.30 10.08
CA PHE A 72 -8.23 -8.41 9.65
C PHE A 72 -9.02 -9.70 9.54
N ASN A 73 -9.93 -9.96 10.47
CA ASN A 73 -10.73 -11.18 10.52
C ASN A 73 -11.97 -11.17 9.64
N LEU A 74 -12.31 -10.03 9.06
CA LEU A 74 -13.36 -9.98 8.05
C LEU A 74 -12.94 -10.74 6.79
N ASP A 75 -13.92 -11.26 6.07
CA ASP A 75 -13.69 -11.71 4.70
C ASP A 75 -13.01 -10.60 3.91
N TYR A 76 -11.96 -10.95 3.16
CA TYR A 76 -11.13 -9.94 2.50
C TYR A 76 -11.89 -9.08 1.49
N CYS A 77 -12.88 -9.66 0.79
CA CYS A 77 -13.72 -8.89 -0.12
C CYS A 77 -14.55 -7.86 0.64
N ASN A 78 -15.15 -8.27 1.75
CA ASN A 78 -15.94 -7.36 2.60
C ASN A 78 -15.08 -6.28 3.24
N ALA A 79 -13.88 -6.63 3.70
CA ALA A 79 -12.95 -5.65 4.25
C ALA A 79 -12.50 -4.63 3.21
N TYR A 80 -12.17 -5.07 2.01
CA TYR A 80 -11.78 -4.18 0.91
C TYR A 80 -12.90 -3.20 0.56
N ILE A 81 -14.12 -3.71 0.39
CA ILE A 81 -15.29 -2.88 0.07
C ILE A 81 -15.58 -1.89 1.19
N PHE A 82 -15.54 -2.36 2.45
CA PHE A 82 -15.76 -1.49 3.61
C PHE A 82 -14.77 -0.33 3.64
N LEU A 83 -13.48 -0.62 3.46
CA LEU A 83 -12.43 0.39 3.52
C LEU A 83 -12.57 1.43 2.40
N ASN A 84 -12.78 0.99 1.17
CA ASN A 84 -12.98 1.92 0.06
C ASN A 84 -14.25 2.76 0.23
N ASP A 85 -15.34 2.17 0.68
CA ASP A 85 -16.58 2.91 0.93
C ASP A 85 -16.41 3.92 2.05
N ALA A 86 -15.68 3.56 3.12
CA ALA A 86 -15.43 4.47 4.22
C ALA A 86 -14.67 5.72 3.76
N VAL A 87 -13.52 5.56 3.12
CA VAL A 87 -12.66 6.69 2.75
C VAL A 87 -13.21 7.54 1.61
N HIS A 88 -14.15 7.02 0.83
CA HIS A 88 -14.83 7.78 -0.22
C HIS A 88 -16.22 8.26 0.22
N TYR A 89 -16.49 8.24 1.51
CA TYR A 89 -17.73 8.75 2.11
C TYR A 89 -19.00 8.12 1.59
N ARG A 90 -18.92 6.84 1.18
CA ARG A 90 -20.07 6.07 0.73
C ARG A 90 -20.78 5.31 1.84
N ASN A 91 -20.14 5.18 3.01
CA ASN A 91 -20.76 4.54 4.18
C ASN A 91 -21.47 5.58 5.03
N MET A 92 -22.79 5.65 4.91
CA MET A 92 -23.63 6.65 5.58
C MET A 92 -23.73 6.44 7.10
N LYS A 93 -23.26 5.31 7.62
CA LYS A 93 -23.24 5.04 9.06
C LYS A 93 -22.06 5.68 9.77
N LEU A 94 -21.06 6.11 9.01
CA LEU A 94 -19.85 6.73 9.54
C LEU A 94 -19.93 8.25 9.40
N SER A 95 -19.43 8.97 10.40
CA SER A 95 -19.20 10.41 10.29
C SER A 95 -18.03 10.68 9.34
N GLU A 96 -17.90 11.91 8.87
CA GLU A 96 -16.76 12.30 8.05
C GLU A 96 -15.43 12.07 8.76
N GLU A 97 -15.37 12.37 10.05
CA GLU A 97 -14.17 12.15 10.86
C GLU A 97 -13.82 10.68 10.98
N GLU A 98 -14.81 9.82 11.24
CA GLU A 98 -14.62 8.38 11.29
C GLU A 98 -14.16 7.84 9.94
N SER A 99 -14.79 8.26 8.85
CA SER A 99 -14.41 7.86 7.49
C SER A 99 -12.96 8.20 7.17
N TYR A 100 -12.54 9.42 7.49
CA TYR A 100 -11.18 9.87 7.21
C TYR A 100 -10.12 9.05 7.95
N LEU A 101 -10.42 8.56 9.14
CA LEU A 101 -9.46 7.80 9.94
C LEU A 101 -9.05 6.48 9.28
N TYR A 102 -9.86 5.92 8.38
CA TYR A 102 -9.52 4.67 7.71
C TYR A 102 -8.40 4.82 6.67
N TRP A 103 -8.08 6.05 6.25
CA TRP A 103 -6.93 6.27 5.37
C TRP A 103 -5.61 5.77 5.96
N LYS A 104 -5.49 5.69 7.27
CA LYS A 104 -4.27 5.20 7.92
C LYS A 104 -3.89 3.76 7.53
N TYR A 105 -4.84 3.00 6.99
CA TYR A 105 -4.58 1.64 6.53
C TYR A 105 -4.20 1.56 5.05
N CYS A 106 -4.19 2.66 4.33
CA CYS A 106 -3.92 2.69 2.89
C CYS A 106 -2.46 3.03 2.60
N ILE A 107 -1.73 2.08 2.02
CA ILE A 107 -0.32 2.29 1.64
C ILE A 107 -0.20 3.34 0.54
N THR A 108 -1.15 3.37 -0.38
CA THR A 108 -1.09 4.19 -1.60
C THR A 108 -1.69 5.58 -1.44
N GLU A 109 -2.18 5.95 -0.25
CA GLU A 109 -2.80 7.26 -0.02
C GLU A 109 -1.85 8.42 -0.36
N TYR A 110 -0.59 8.27 -0.01
CA TYR A 110 0.37 9.37 -0.09
C TYR A 110 1.20 9.39 -1.37
N ILE A 111 0.95 8.49 -2.29
CA ILE A 111 1.63 8.52 -3.60
C ILE A 111 0.92 9.50 -4.54
N ASP A 112 1.65 9.98 -5.55
CA ASP A 112 1.11 10.95 -6.47
C ASP A 112 -0.03 10.36 -7.32
N ASN A 113 -1.14 11.09 -7.38
CA ASN A 113 -2.31 10.77 -8.22
C ASN A 113 -2.85 9.35 -8.07
N PRO A 114 -3.14 8.87 -6.84
CA PRO A 114 -3.69 7.54 -6.67
C PRO A 114 -5.14 7.50 -7.17
N GLU A 115 -5.47 6.46 -7.92
CA GLU A 115 -6.84 6.14 -8.25
C GLU A 115 -7.40 5.13 -7.24
N GLU A 116 -8.72 5.13 -7.03
CA GLU A 116 -9.34 4.20 -6.08
C GLU A 116 -8.98 2.73 -6.37
N LYS A 117 -8.95 2.36 -7.64
CA LYS A 117 -8.60 0.99 -8.06
C LYS A 117 -7.17 0.58 -7.70
N ASP A 118 -6.30 1.54 -7.42
CA ASP A 118 -4.90 1.30 -7.08
C ASP A 118 -4.66 1.28 -5.57
N ASN A 119 -5.71 1.38 -4.75
CA ASN A 119 -5.56 1.34 -3.31
C ASN A 119 -5.06 -0.03 -2.86
N ILE A 120 -4.01 0.01 -2.05
CA ILE A 120 -3.49 -1.16 -1.35
C ILE A 120 -3.73 -0.95 0.14
N TRP A 121 -4.50 -1.83 0.75
CA TRP A 121 -4.85 -1.76 2.15
C TRP A 121 -3.97 -2.70 2.96
N TYR A 122 -3.42 -2.20 4.05
CA TYR A 122 -2.62 -2.96 4.99
C TYR A 122 -3.44 -3.20 6.25
N LEU A 123 -3.62 -4.47 6.62
CA LEU A 123 -4.29 -4.86 7.86
C LEU A 123 -3.40 -5.82 8.64
N SER A 124 -3.47 -5.75 9.95
CA SER A 124 -2.71 -6.67 10.79
C SER A 124 -3.50 -7.07 12.03
N ASP A 125 -3.17 -8.24 12.54
CA ASP A 125 -3.52 -8.66 13.88
C ASP A 125 -2.21 -8.87 14.68
N LYS A 126 -2.28 -9.56 15.80
CA LYS A 126 -1.11 -9.78 16.65
C LYS A 126 -0.01 -10.61 15.96
N TYR A 127 -0.38 -11.54 15.09
CA TYR A 127 0.54 -12.52 14.51
C TYR A 127 0.77 -12.39 13.02
N ASN A 128 -0.17 -11.81 12.30
CA ASN A 128 -0.16 -11.77 10.86
C ASN A 128 -0.43 -10.38 10.34
N GLU A 129 -0.02 -10.16 9.10
CA GLU A 129 -0.35 -8.96 8.34
C GLU A 129 -0.82 -9.37 6.96
N LYS A 130 -1.65 -8.55 6.35
CA LYS A 130 -2.13 -8.81 5.01
C LYS A 130 -2.32 -7.55 4.21
N LEU A 131 -2.21 -7.72 2.90
CA LEU A 131 -2.49 -6.67 1.92
C LEU A 131 -3.75 -7.05 1.16
N LEU A 132 -4.62 -6.07 0.97
CA LEU A 132 -5.82 -6.18 0.15
C LEU A 132 -5.68 -5.25 -1.04
N TYR A 133 -5.97 -5.75 -2.22
CA TYR A 133 -5.81 -4.98 -3.45
C TYR A 133 -6.74 -5.47 -4.55
N LEU A 134 -6.82 -4.72 -5.63
CA LEU A 134 -7.64 -5.06 -6.79
C LEU A 134 -6.74 -5.32 -7.99
N ASN A 135 -6.97 -6.42 -8.70
CA ASN A 135 -6.29 -6.72 -9.95
C ASN A 135 -7.28 -7.31 -10.94
N ASN A 136 -7.37 -6.74 -12.15
CA ASN A 136 -8.35 -7.12 -13.16
C ASN A 136 -9.80 -7.13 -12.62
N ASN A 137 -10.15 -6.13 -11.81
CA ASN A 137 -11.45 -6.01 -11.14
C ASN A 137 -11.77 -7.16 -10.18
N ILE A 138 -10.76 -7.89 -9.75
CA ILE A 138 -10.89 -8.97 -8.76
C ILE A 138 -10.18 -8.54 -7.49
N ILE A 139 -10.88 -8.59 -6.36
CA ILE A 139 -10.29 -8.32 -5.05
C ILE A 139 -9.43 -9.50 -4.64
N LYS A 140 -8.20 -9.22 -4.22
CA LYS A 140 -7.23 -10.24 -3.82
C LYS A 140 -6.63 -9.90 -2.45
N GLU A 141 -6.13 -10.91 -1.76
CA GLU A 141 -5.36 -10.73 -0.54
C GLU A 141 -4.02 -11.44 -0.60
N SER A 142 -3.06 -10.91 0.17
CA SER A 142 -1.76 -11.53 0.40
C SER A 142 -1.49 -11.51 1.90
N VAL A 143 -1.27 -12.68 2.50
CA VAL A 143 -1.11 -12.82 3.95
C VAL A 143 0.34 -13.18 4.27
N PHE A 144 0.90 -12.50 5.27
CA PHE A 144 2.27 -12.69 5.73
C PHE A 144 2.29 -12.92 7.23
N LYS A 145 3.26 -13.72 7.69
CA LYS A 145 3.56 -13.81 9.10
C LYS A 145 4.27 -12.55 9.58
N LYS A 146 3.82 -12.01 10.71
CA LYS A 146 4.39 -10.83 11.34
C LYS A 146 5.64 -11.22 12.13
N GLY A 147 6.68 -10.41 12.04
CA GLY A 147 7.65 -10.31 13.10
C GLY A 147 8.76 -11.33 13.21
N SER A 148 9.19 -12.00 12.14
CA SER A 148 10.48 -12.68 12.15
C SER A 148 11.44 -11.95 11.21
N PRO A 149 12.05 -10.82 11.65
CA PRO A 149 13.00 -10.15 10.80
C PRO A 149 14.13 -11.10 10.46
N PRO A 150 14.51 -11.22 9.19
CA PRO A 150 15.61 -12.11 8.78
C PRO A 150 16.90 -11.86 9.55
N GLN A 151 17.10 -10.65 10.01
CA GLN A 151 18.30 -10.27 10.77
C GLN A 151 18.40 -11.02 12.11
N LYS A 152 17.28 -11.25 12.80
CA LYS A 152 17.29 -11.96 14.08
C LYS A 152 17.63 -13.44 13.90
N GLU A 153 17.16 -14.04 12.86
CA GLU A 153 17.48 -15.42 12.52
C GLU A 153 18.95 -15.59 12.17
N LYS A 154 19.51 -14.64 11.44
CA LYS A 154 20.91 -14.67 11.03
C LYS A 154 21.86 -14.36 12.16
N ALA A 155 21.45 -13.51 13.11
CA ALA A 155 22.26 -13.17 14.25
C ALA A 155 22.31 -14.29 15.29
N GLY A 156 21.34 -15.14 15.25
CA GLY A 156 21.35 -16.35 16.07
C GLY A 156 22.24 -17.40 15.46
#